data_38144993dcf49bb338fc81ba2a0fdd04
#
_entry.id   38144993dcf49bb338fc81ba2a0fdd04
#
_cell.length_a   1.000
_cell.length_b   1.000
_cell.length_c   1.000
_cell.angle_alpha   90.00
_cell.angle_beta   90.00
_cell.angle_gamma   90.00
#
_symmetry.space_group_name_H-M   'P 1'
#
loop_
_entity.id
_entity.type
_entity.pdbx_description
1 polymer ?
#
loop_
_entity_poly.entity_id
_entity_poly.type
_entity_poly.pdbx_seq_one_letter_code
_entity_poly.pdbx_strand_id
1 'polypeptide(L)'
;VGKGFDIDLGIVSRYESYDTDNPDFKDFTNLYSSKLTYSAKSFYGHLEYVYKSKDALVELGNVIDNRLFSGNALAFNLGYFKSGFGFDATFRRLENMAFYTDRSTYANIYNQLIVNYLPVLTKQHNVGLSNIYVYQAQTQLNFLTGGKAGEIGQQIDVFYKFSKKNSLAEKFKTVLAFNYASWFGLKTDFDLENRQYSADFLRYGDKYYTDVNLKLNNEWTDQWSTTLYWINQYYNMELLEASTGTVSTNITSAEIFYTVNDKNEIRVQAEHLWTRDDKKNWVGGLIEYNFLRKFSIYVNDQYNYGNDNSLERIHYYNFGGTFRQRKTKFSINYGRQRGGLICVGGVCRFVPKSNGLTLAMNLYL
;
A
#
# COMPACT_ATOMS: atom_id res chain seq x y z
N VAL A 1 -11.88 -2.87 -26.83
CA VAL A 1 -11.20 -1.59 -26.53
C VAL A 1 -10.62 -1.08 -27.83
N GLY A 2 -11.03 0.14 -28.26
CA GLY A 2 -10.47 0.83 -29.42
C GLY A 2 -8.98 1.14 -29.21
N LYS A 3 -8.26 1.39 -30.29
CA LYS A 3 -6.90 1.93 -30.23
C LYS A 3 -7.01 3.46 -30.18
N GLY A 4 -6.30 4.10 -29.25
CA GLY A 4 -6.34 5.54 -29.20
C GLY A 4 -5.37 6.14 -28.21
N PHE A 5 -5.17 7.45 -28.38
CA PHE A 5 -4.52 8.31 -27.42
C PHE A 5 -5.57 9.21 -26.78
N ASP A 6 -5.48 9.39 -25.49
CA ASP A 6 -6.28 10.32 -24.72
C ASP A 6 -5.34 11.28 -23.98
N ILE A 7 -5.72 12.56 -23.92
CA ILE A 7 -4.99 13.60 -23.19
C ILE A 7 -5.95 14.19 -22.16
N ASP A 8 -5.57 14.13 -20.91
CA ASP A 8 -6.30 14.73 -19.80
C ASP A 8 -5.51 15.90 -19.22
N LEU A 9 -6.17 17.01 -19.00
CA LEU A 9 -5.63 18.16 -18.29
C LEU A 9 -6.49 18.43 -17.07
N GLY A 10 -5.85 18.68 -15.92
CA GLY A 10 -6.56 18.90 -14.66
C GLY A 10 -5.96 20.02 -13.85
N ILE A 11 -6.81 20.66 -13.07
CA ILE A 11 -6.42 21.62 -12.05
C ILE A 11 -7.19 21.33 -10.75
N VAL A 12 -6.49 21.32 -9.63
CA VAL A 12 -7.07 21.29 -8.29
C VAL A 12 -6.52 22.46 -7.52
N SER A 13 -7.40 23.24 -6.90
CA SER A 13 -7.03 24.43 -6.13
C SER A 13 -7.52 24.30 -4.69
N ARG A 14 -6.68 24.68 -3.75
CA ARG A 14 -7.06 24.92 -2.35
C ARG A 14 -6.97 26.42 -2.10
N TYR A 15 -7.99 26.96 -1.48
CA TYR A 15 -7.99 28.32 -0.92
C TYR A 15 -7.99 28.21 0.60
N GLU A 16 -7.04 28.87 1.23
CA GLU A 16 -6.92 28.93 2.67
C GLU A 16 -6.25 30.26 3.06
N SER A 17 -7.04 31.17 3.60
CA SER A 17 -6.54 32.45 4.08
C SER A 17 -5.64 32.25 5.29
N TYR A 18 -4.50 32.94 5.28
CA TYR A 18 -3.52 32.89 6.37
C TYR A 18 -2.99 34.30 6.64
N ASP A 19 -2.99 34.69 7.92
CA ASP A 19 -2.49 36.01 8.36
C ASP A 19 -0.97 35.97 8.43
N THR A 20 -0.31 36.70 7.52
CA THR A 20 1.15 36.71 7.37
C THR A 20 1.62 38.04 6.76
N ASP A 21 2.79 38.50 7.18
CA ASP A 21 3.49 39.65 6.61
C ASP A 21 4.32 39.30 5.36
N ASN A 22 4.36 38.02 4.95
CA ASN A 22 5.14 37.56 3.79
C ASN A 22 4.40 37.87 2.48
N PRO A 23 4.87 38.80 1.63
CA PRO A 23 4.20 39.17 0.38
C PRO A 23 4.23 38.08 -0.68
N ASP A 24 5.13 37.09 -0.57
CA ASP A 24 5.22 35.95 -1.48
C ASP A 24 4.27 34.81 -1.11
N PHE A 25 3.69 34.83 0.09
CA PHE A 25 2.70 33.85 0.52
C PHE A 25 1.44 34.02 -0.30
N LYS A 26 0.84 32.89 -0.71
CA LYS A 26 -0.42 32.88 -1.45
C LYS A 26 -1.45 32.01 -0.71
N ASP A 27 -2.66 32.52 -0.59
CA ASP A 27 -3.79 31.77 -0.05
C ASP A 27 -4.19 30.59 -0.95
N PHE A 28 -3.90 30.71 -2.25
CA PHE A 28 -4.12 29.63 -3.21
C PHE A 28 -2.91 28.74 -3.37
N THR A 29 -3.14 27.42 -3.30
CA THR A 29 -2.20 26.41 -3.73
C THR A 29 -2.85 25.58 -4.83
N ASN A 30 -2.19 25.46 -5.99
CA ASN A 30 -2.74 24.82 -7.18
C ASN A 30 -1.90 23.60 -7.56
N LEU A 31 -2.58 22.52 -7.96
CA LEU A 31 -1.99 21.38 -8.64
C LEU A 31 -2.45 21.41 -10.11
N TYR A 32 -1.50 21.34 -11.01
CA TYR A 32 -1.73 21.26 -12.45
C TYR A 32 -1.30 19.88 -12.93
N SER A 33 -2.19 19.12 -13.54
CA SER A 33 -1.88 17.79 -14.08
C SER A 33 -2.03 17.75 -15.60
N SER A 34 -1.15 16.97 -16.23
CA SER A 34 -1.19 16.59 -17.63
C SER A 34 -0.94 15.10 -17.73
N LYS A 35 -1.86 14.37 -18.37
CA LYS A 35 -1.80 12.92 -18.51
C LYS A 35 -2.01 12.53 -19.97
N LEU A 36 -1.13 11.71 -20.49
CA LEU A 36 -1.24 11.05 -21.79
C LEU A 36 -1.48 9.57 -21.56
N THR A 37 -2.55 9.05 -22.13
CA THR A 37 -2.90 7.63 -22.08
C THR A 37 -2.91 7.04 -23.48
N TYR A 38 -2.36 5.84 -23.62
CA TYR A 38 -2.46 5.03 -24.84
C TYR A 38 -3.10 3.69 -24.52
N SER A 39 -4.08 3.29 -25.31
CA SER A 39 -4.76 2.01 -25.17
C SER A 39 -4.83 1.26 -26.51
N ALA A 40 -4.49 -0.02 -26.50
CA ALA A 40 -4.63 -0.94 -27.60
C ALA A 40 -5.16 -2.30 -27.10
N LYS A 41 -5.44 -3.25 -28.00
CA LYS A 41 -6.03 -4.54 -27.62
C LYS A 41 -5.27 -5.32 -26.54
N SER A 42 -3.95 -5.27 -26.56
CA SER A 42 -3.09 -6.04 -25.65
C SER A 42 -2.07 -5.18 -24.90
N PHE A 43 -2.09 -3.89 -25.12
CA PHE A 43 -1.10 -2.96 -24.61
C PHE A 43 -1.77 -1.68 -24.13
N TYR A 44 -1.34 -1.18 -22.98
CA TYR A 44 -1.73 0.13 -22.48
C TYR A 44 -0.54 0.81 -21.80
N GLY A 45 -0.60 2.11 -21.71
CA GLY A 45 0.37 2.89 -20.98
C GLY A 45 -0.15 4.28 -20.68
N HIS A 46 0.35 4.89 -19.64
CA HIS A 46 0.12 6.29 -19.36
C HIS A 46 1.37 6.98 -18.82
N LEU A 47 1.46 8.25 -19.10
CA LEU A 47 2.46 9.16 -18.56
C LEU A 47 1.71 10.34 -17.95
N GLU A 48 1.97 10.64 -16.68
CA GLU A 48 1.36 11.76 -15.97
C GLU A 48 2.42 12.61 -15.32
N TYR A 49 2.31 13.92 -15.48
CA TYR A 49 3.11 14.91 -14.78
C TYR A 49 2.20 15.87 -14.02
N VAL A 50 2.52 16.08 -12.75
CA VAL A 50 1.79 17.02 -11.88
C VAL A 50 2.78 18.03 -11.31
N TYR A 51 2.42 19.30 -11.38
CA TYR A 51 3.13 20.42 -10.74
C TYR A 51 2.26 21.01 -9.63
N LYS A 52 2.83 21.14 -8.43
CA LYS A 52 2.24 21.86 -7.30
C LYS A 52 2.90 23.23 -7.17
N SER A 53 2.08 24.31 -7.17
CA SER A 53 2.57 25.65 -6.92
C SER A 53 3.21 25.75 -5.53
N LYS A 54 3.98 26.81 -5.29
CA LYS A 54 4.60 27.05 -3.99
C LYS A 54 3.54 27.04 -2.89
N ASP A 55 3.85 26.36 -1.80
CA ASP A 55 3.05 26.27 -0.58
C ASP A 55 4.00 26.38 0.62
N ALA A 56 3.47 26.81 1.76
CA ALA A 56 4.25 26.94 2.97
C ALA A 56 4.72 25.58 3.49
N LEU A 57 5.94 25.55 4.02
CA LEU A 57 6.42 24.43 4.81
C LEU A 57 5.58 24.33 6.08
N VAL A 58 5.17 23.12 6.45
CA VAL A 58 4.51 22.86 7.73
C VAL A 58 5.35 21.87 8.53
N GLU A 59 5.76 22.28 9.72
CA GLU A 59 6.52 21.44 10.64
C GLU A 59 5.75 21.28 11.95
N LEU A 60 5.47 20.04 12.36
CA LEU A 60 4.74 19.70 13.58
C LEU A 60 3.39 20.45 13.72
N GLY A 61 2.67 20.64 12.60
CA GLY A 61 1.40 21.35 12.57
C GLY A 61 1.50 22.88 12.51
N ASN A 62 2.72 23.44 12.53
CA ASN A 62 2.94 24.89 12.43
C ASN A 62 3.28 25.27 10.99
N VAL A 63 2.59 26.28 10.48
CA VAL A 63 2.86 26.85 9.15
C VAL A 63 4.07 27.78 9.24
N ILE A 64 5.08 27.55 8.40
CA ILE A 64 6.27 28.37 8.30
C ILE A 64 6.16 29.20 7.02
N ASP A 65 5.54 30.33 7.13
CA ASP A 65 5.06 31.18 6.03
C ASP A 65 6.17 31.82 5.18
N ASN A 66 7.38 31.94 5.72
CA ASN A 66 8.55 32.44 5.02
C ASN A 66 9.40 31.36 4.32
N ARG A 67 8.91 30.10 4.31
CA ARG A 67 9.53 28.97 3.62
C ARG A 67 8.51 28.33 2.66
N LEU A 68 8.64 28.70 1.39
CA LEU A 68 7.68 28.34 0.34
C LEU A 68 8.33 27.38 -0.69
N PHE A 69 7.75 26.20 -0.86
CA PHE A 69 8.27 25.16 -1.75
C PHE A 69 7.22 24.70 -2.76
N SER A 70 7.64 24.58 -4.00
CA SER A 70 6.86 23.88 -5.03
C SER A 70 7.01 22.37 -4.89
N GLY A 71 6.18 21.63 -5.60
CA GLY A 71 6.29 20.18 -5.69
C GLY A 71 6.06 19.69 -7.11
N ASN A 72 6.46 18.46 -7.38
CA ASN A 72 6.15 17.82 -8.66
C ASN A 72 6.05 16.30 -8.51
N ALA A 73 5.29 15.70 -9.43
CA ALA A 73 5.17 14.26 -9.55
C ALA A 73 5.30 13.84 -11.00
N LEU A 74 5.95 12.70 -11.21
CA LEU A 74 6.01 12.01 -12.50
C LEU A 74 5.59 10.57 -12.27
N ALA A 75 4.61 10.10 -13.03
CA ALA A 75 4.17 8.71 -13.03
C ALA A 75 4.17 8.17 -14.46
N PHE A 76 4.71 6.98 -14.61
CA PHE A 76 4.69 6.24 -15.88
C PHE A 76 4.23 4.82 -15.60
N ASN A 77 3.28 4.32 -16.38
CA ASN A 77 2.82 2.94 -16.32
C ASN A 77 2.77 2.34 -17.73
N LEU A 78 3.11 1.07 -17.79
CA LEU A 78 3.13 0.28 -19.01
C LEU A 78 2.58 -1.10 -18.71
N GLY A 79 1.59 -1.55 -19.46
CA GLY A 79 1.02 -2.89 -19.32
C GLY A 79 0.86 -3.62 -20.63
N TYR A 80 1.05 -4.94 -20.57
CA TYR A 80 0.83 -5.86 -21.66
C TYR A 80 0.09 -7.09 -21.19
N PHE A 81 -0.94 -7.49 -21.92
CA PHE A 81 -1.75 -8.66 -21.61
C PHE A 81 -2.11 -9.44 -22.86
N LYS A 82 -1.73 -10.70 -22.94
CA LYS A 82 -2.09 -11.58 -24.04
C LYS A 82 -2.02 -13.05 -23.66
N SER A 83 -3.07 -13.81 -23.97
CA SER A 83 -3.05 -15.30 -23.92
C SER A 83 -2.53 -15.90 -22.62
N GLY A 84 -2.98 -15.35 -21.48
CA GLY A 84 -2.60 -15.85 -20.16
C GLY A 84 -1.29 -15.29 -19.61
N PHE A 85 -0.54 -14.50 -20.38
CA PHE A 85 0.58 -13.71 -19.89
C PHE A 85 0.15 -12.28 -19.61
N GLY A 86 0.51 -11.76 -18.45
CA GLY A 86 0.35 -10.36 -18.08
C GLY A 86 1.63 -9.78 -17.53
N PHE A 87 1.89 -8.54 -17.91
CA PHE A 87 2.99 -7.72 -17.45
C PHE A 87 2.46 -6.31 -17.17
N ASP A 88 2.81 -5.75 -16.02
CA ASP A 88 2.58 -4.35 -15.66
C ASP A 88 3.84 -3.78 -15.00
N ALA A 89 4.26 -2.60 -15.42
CA ALA A 89 5.38 -1.89 -14.83
C ALA A 89 4.98 -0.45 -14.56
N THR A 90 5.20 -0.01 -13.33
CA THR A 90 4.95 1.38 -12.91
C THR A 90 6.23 1.98 -12.34
N PHE A 91 6.54 3.19 -12.77
CA PHE A 91 7.54 4.06 -12.18
C PHE A 91 6.85 5.30 -11.62
N ARG A 92 7.29 5.77 -10.47
CA ARG A 92 6.80 7.03 -9.89
C ARG A 92 7.92 7.79 -9.19
N ARG A 93 7.88 9.10 -9.35
CA ARG A 93 8.64 10.07 -8.59
C ARG A 93 7.66 11.07 -7.96
N LEU A 94 7.84 11.35 -6.68
CA LEU A 94 7.11 12.39 -5.95
C LEU A 94 8.11 13.31 -5.26
N GLU A 95 7.91 14.61 -5.36
CA GLU A 95 8.67 15.61 -4.62
C GLU A 95 7.71 16.62 -4.02
N ASN A 96 7.66 16.69 -2.69
CA ASN A 96 6.80 17.61 -1.93
C ASN A 96 5.34 17.62 -2.40
N MET A 97 4.73 16.43 -2.55
CA MET A 97 3.38 16.26 -3.10
C MET A 97 2.29 16.07 -2.04
N ALA A 98 2.58 16.22 -0.76
CA ALA A 98 1.53 16.26 0.25
C ALA A 98 0.60 17.46 0.01
N PHE A 99 -0.72 17.22 -0.01
CA PHE A 99 -1.72 18.22 -0.28
C PHE A 99 -3.00 17.93 0.52
N TYR A 100 -3.29 18.77 1.49
CA TYR A 100 -4.42 18.64 2.41
C TYR A 100 -5.38 19.83 2.22
N THR A 101 -6.62 19.69 2.69
CA THR A 101 -7.61 20.77 2.68
C THR A 101 -7.24 21.94 3.59
N ASP A 102 -6.43 21.67 4.60
CA ASP A 102 -5.93 22.61 5.57
C ASP A 102 -4.44 22.35 5.80
N ARG A 103 -3.61 23.40 5.80
CA ARG A 103 -2.15 23.30 6.03
C ARG A 103 -1.82 22.68 7.38
N SER A 104 -2.56 23.05 8.41
CA SER A 104 -2.32 22.58 9.78
C SER A 104 -2.51 21.06 9.93
N THR A 105 -3.24 20.41 9.00
CA THR A 105 -3.42 18.94 9.00
C THR A 105 -2.19 18.14 8.56
N TYR A 106 -1.09 18.81 8.21
CA TYR A 106 0.18 18.14 7.87
C TYR A 106 0.63 17.13 8.94
N ALA A 107 0.40 17.40 10.22
CA ALA A 107 0.71 16.48 11.32
C ALA A 107 -0.35 15.38 11.52
N ASN A 108 -1.34 15.28 10.63
CA ASN A 108 -2.42 14.30 10.74
C ASN A 108 -1.96 12.88 10.41
N ILE A 109 -1.62 12.12 11.43
CA ILE A 109 -1.18 10.73 11.32
C ILE A 109 -2.24 9.77 10.76
N TYR A 110 -3.51 10.17 10.77
CA TYR A 110 -4.63 9.34 10.26
C TYR A 110 -4.92 9.56 8.78
N ASN A 111 -4.14 10.40 8.08
CA ASN A 111 -4.35 10.75 6.67
C ASN A 111 -5.79 11.23 6.35
N GLN A 112 -6.38 11.95 7.27
CA GLN A 112 -7.67 12.61 7.04
C GLN A 112 -7.46 13.89 6.24
N LEU A 113 -8.50 14.32 5.52
CA LEU A 113 -8.52 15.59 4.79
C LEU A 113 -7.44 15.70 3.67
N ILE A 114 -6.90 14.58 3.22
CA ILE A 114 -6.00 14.56 2.05
C ILE A 114 -6.82 14.83 0.78
N VAL A 115 -6.36 15.74 -0.06
CA VAL A 115 -7.03 16.14 -1.30
C VAL A 115 -6.57 15.30 -2.49
N ASN A 116 -5.27 15.03 -2.58
CA ASN A 116 -4.70 14.26 -3.65
C ASN A 116 -4.54 12.78 -3.26
N TYR A 117 -5.06 11.89 -4.10
CA TYR A 117 -4.89 10.45 -3.91
C TYR A 117 -3.53 10.00 -4.44
N LEU A 118 -2.64 9.60 -3.54
CA LEU A 118 -1.32 9.05 -3.87
C LEU A 118 -1.24 7.61 -3.34
N PRO A 119 -1.68 6.61 -4.12
CA PRO A 119 -1.71 5.23 -3.67
C PRO A 119 -0.30 4.70 -3.42
N VAL A 120 -0.18 3.80 -2.47
CA VAL A 120 1.02 2.98 -2.33
C VAL A 120 1.13 2.07 -3.55
N LEU A 121 2.26 2.11 -4.22
CA LEU A 121 2.58 1.22 -5.34
C LEU A 121 3.42 0.04 -4.84
N THR A 122 2.83 -0.77 -3.98
CA THR A 122 3.34 -2.06 -3.53
C THR A 122 2.23 -3.08 -3.62
N LYS A 123 2.58 -4.35 -3.86
CA LYS A 123 1.59 -5.42 -3.92
C LYS A 123 0.90 -5.56 -2.57
N GLN A 124 -0.42 -5.52 -2.56
CA GLN A 124 -1.20 -5.89 -1.38
C GLN A 124 -1.44 -7.40 -1.40
N HIS A 125 -1.01 -8.07 -0.34
CA HIS A 125 -1.14 -9.51 -0.19
C HIS A 125 -2.32 -9.86 0.72
N ASN A 126 -3.00 -10.97 0.43
CA ASN A 126 -3.95 -11.59 1.35
C ASN A 126 -3.22 -12.41 2.44
N VAL A 127 -2.05 -11.93 2.86
CA VAL A 127 -1.19 -12.54 3.86
C VAL A 127 -1.08 -11.56 5.03
N GLY A 128 -1.62 -11.93 6.17
CA GLY A 128 -1.75 -11.02 7.31
C GLY A 128 -0.41 -10.55 7.85
N LEU A 129 0.61 -11.43 7.86
CA LEU A 129 1.95 -11.11 8.34
C LEU A 129 2.73 -10.17 7.41
N SER A 130 2.34 -10.03 6.14
CA SER A 130 2.96 -9.04 5.24
C SER A 130 2.64 -7.59 5.66
N ASN A 131 1.65 -7.41 6.51
CA ASN A 131 1.26 -6.11 7.05
C ASN A 131 1.97 -5.74 8.38
N ILE A 132 3.01 -6.47 8.79
CA ILE A 132 3.81 -6.10 9.98
C ILE A 132 4.68 -4.88 9.65
N TYR A 133 5.30 -4.86 8.46
CA TYR A 133 6.14 -3.75 7.96
C TYR A 133 5.54 -3.22 6.66
N VAL A 134 4.70 -2.21 6.79
CA VAL A 134 3.92 -1.67 5.67
C VAL A 134 4.54 -0.37 5.18
N TYR A 135 4.82 -0.30 3.89
CA TYR A 135 5.30 0.92 3.26
C TYR A 135 4.16 1.89 2.97
N GLN A 136 4.37 3.14 3.30
CA GLN A 136 3.50 4.26 2.94
C GLN A 136 4.23 5.20 1.99
N ALA A 137 3.54 5.69 0.97
CA ALA A 137 4.10 6.67 0.03
C ALA A 137 4.64 7.90 0.76
N GLN A 138 5.90 8.26 0.48
CA GLN A 138 6.57 9.40 1.07
C GLN A 138 6.29 10.64 0.23
N THR A 139 5.32 11.44 0.65
CA THR A 139 4.81 12.58 -0.14
C THR A 139 5.25 13.92 0.38
N GLN A 140 5.74 13.96 1.61
CA GLN A 140 5.97 15.19 2.37
C GLN A 140 7.41 15.67 2.28
N LEU A 141 7.56 16.99 2.22
CA LEU A 141 8.82 17.65 2.53
C LEU A 141 8.95 17.77 4.06
N ASN A 142 10.09 17.32 4.59
CA ASN A 142 10.38 17.35 6.01
C ASN A 142 11.87 17.61 6.24
N PHE A 143 12.21 18.61 7.03
CA PHE A 143 13.57 18.95 7.44
C PHE A 143 13.97 18.36 8.78
N LEU A 144 13.02 17.79 9.50
CA LEU A 144 13.29 17.03 10.72
C LEU A 144 13.86 15.65 10.33
N THR A 145 14.61 15.01 11.22
CA THR A 145 15.14 13.66 11.00
C THR A 145 15.95 13.46 9.69
N GLY A 146 16.90 14.38 9.44
CA GLY A 146 17.86 14.26 8.32
C GLY A 146 17.37 14.70 6.94
N GLY A 147 16.11 15.16 6.86
CA GLY A 147 15.52 15.68 5.63
C GLY A 147 14.94 14.61 4.70
N LYS A 148 13.72 14.84 4.23
CA LYS A 148 13.03 14.06 3.19
C LYS A 148 12.26 14.99 2.27
N ALA A 149 12.31 14.75 0.96
CA ALA A 149 11.57 15.56 0.00
C ALA A 149 10.52 14.76 -0.80
N GLY A 150 10.49 13.45 -0.63
CA GLY A 150 9.58 12.58 -1.37
C GLY A 150 10.15 11.20 -1.62
N GLU A 151 9.73 10.58 -2.71
CA GLU A 151 10.14 9.23 -3.10
C GLU A 151 10.34 9.07 -4.60
N ILE A 152 11.13 8.08 -4.98
CA ILE A 152 11.29 7.59 -6.34
C ILE A 152 11.37 6.07 -6.33
N GLY A 153 10.72 5.40 -7.27
CA GLY A 153 10.79 3.95 -7.34
C GLY A 153 9.88 3.35 -8.40
N GLN A 154 9.80 2.03 -8.34
CA GLN A 154 9.07 1.25 -9.34
C GLN A 154 8.40 0.02 -8.73
N GLN A 155 7.40 -0.45 -9.46
CA GLN A 155 6.76 -1.74 -9.25
C GLN A 155 6.64 -2.48 -10.58
N ILE A 156 6.90 -3.79 -10.57
CA ILE A 156 6.75 -4.68 -11.71
C ILE A 156 5.90 -5.86 -11.26
N ASP A 157 4.84 -6.14 -12.00
CA ASP A 157 3.96 -7.31 -11.84
C ASP A 157 4.03 -8.16 -13.10
N VAL A 158 4.26 -9.45 -12.94
CA VAL A 158 4.24 -10.41 -14.04
C VAL A 158 3.43 -11.62 -13.61
N PHE A 159 2.55 -12.10 -14.45
CA PHE A 159 1.92 -13.39 -14.23
C PHE A 159 1.82 -14.22 -15.49
N TYR A 160 1.80 -15.50 -15.30
CA TYR A 160 1.64 -16.47 -16.39
C TYR A 160 0.69 -17.59 -15.98
N LYS A 161 -0.38 -17.76 -16.77
CA LYS A 161 -1.30 -18.88 -16.69
C LYS A 161 -0.85 -19.96 -17.67
N PHE A 162 -0.49 -21.10 -17.16
CA PHE A 162 -0.05 -22.23 -17.99
C PHE A 162 -1.22 -22.76 -18.82
N SER A 163 -1.03 -22.80 -20.14
CA SER A 163 -2.04 -23.24 -21.11
C SER A 163 -1.52 -24.25 -22.12
N LYS A 164 -0.31 -24.80 -21.90
CA LYS A 164 0.26 -25.78 -22.80
C LYS A 164 -0.48 -27.13 -22.64
N LYS A 165 -1.20 -27.52 -23.70
CA LYS A 165 -2.01 -28.73 -23.75
C LYS A 165 -1.23 -29.95 -23.24
N ASN A 166 -1.86 -30.74 -22.37
CA ASN A 166 -1.31 -31.95 -21.76
C ASN A 166 -0.15 -31.77 -20.76
N SER A 167 0.07 -30.54 -20.26
CA SER A 167 0.99 -30.34 -19.14
C SER A 167 0.25 -30.49 -17.79
N LEU A 168 0.98 -30.92 -16.73
CA LEU A 168 0.43 -30.98 -15.38
C LEU A 168 -0.01 -29.59 -14.90
N ALA A 169 0.73 -28.56 -15.29
CA ALA A 169 0.41 -27.17 -14.95
C ALA A 169 -0.91 -26.69 -15.58
N GLU A 170 -1.22 -27.12 -16.82
CA GLU A 170 -2.52 -26.86 -17.43
C GLU A 170 -3.64 -27.63 -16.72
N LYS A 171 -3.41 -28.93 -16.44
CA LYS A 171 -4.38 -29.77 -15.73
C LYS A 171 -4.83 -29.16 -14.42
N PHE A 172 -3.93 -28.54 -13.69
CA PHE A 172 -4.21 -27.89 -12.40
C PHE A 172 -4.45 -26.38 -12.53
N LYS A 173 -4.68 -25.87 -13.74
CA LYS A 173 -4.91 -24.44 -14.04
C LYS A 173 -3.90 -23.53 -13.33
N THR A 174 -2.65 -23.95 -13.32
CA THR A 174 -1.57 -23.30 -12.59
C THR A 174 -1.36 -21.85 -13.06
N VAL A 175 -1.29 -20.94 -12.10
CA VAL A 175 -0.89 -19.54 -12.33
C VAL A 175 0.31 -19.23 -11.44
N LEU A 176 1.40 -18.79 -12.08
CA LEU A 176 2.58 -18.24 -11.40
C LEU A 176 2.56 -16.73 -11.54
N ALA A 177 2.74 -16.01 -10.43
CA ALA A 177 2.89 -14.57 -10.44
C ALA A 177 4.15 -14.16 -9.68
N PHE A 178 4.81 -13.13 -10.20
CA PHE A 178 5.97 -12.47 -9.61
C PHE A 178 5.68 -10.99 -9.48
N ASN A 179 6.06 -10.40 -8.35
CA ASN A 179 6.03 -8.95 -8.18
C ASN A 179 7.35 -8.48 -7.56
N TYR A 180 7.78 -7.33 -7.99
CA TYR A 180 8.91 -6.59 -7.44
C TYR A 180 8.51 -5.13 -7.26
N ALA A 181 8.67 -4.59 -6.06
CA ALA A 181 8.53 -3.16 -5.79
C ALA A 181 9.77 -2.66 -5.04
N SER A 182 10.26 -1.47 -5.39
CA SER A 182 11.42 -0.87 -4.72
C SER A 182 11.29 0.64 -4.68
N TRP A 183 11.43 1.22 -3.47
CA TRP A 183 11.21 2.63 -3.18
C TRP A 183 12.41 3.22 -2.45
N PHE A 184 12.79 4.42 -2.85
CA PHE A 184 13.94 5.17 -2.38
C PHE A 184 13.52 6.61 -2.10
N GLY A 185 14.27 7.32 -1.27
CA GLY A 185 14.23 8.77 -1.22
C GLY A 185 14.73 9.38 -2.50
N LEU A 186 14.46 10.64 -2.72
CA LEU A 186 15.13 11.42 -3.75
C LEU A 186 16.60 11.66 -3.34
N LYS A 187 17.51 11.74 -4.30
CA LYS A 187 18.85 12.25 -4.03
C LYS A 187 18.76 13.75 -3.81
N THR A 188 18.99 14.19 -2.58
CA THR A 188 18.78 15.55 -2.11
C THR A 188 19.98 16.05 -1.33
N ASP A 189 20.23 17.36 -1.43
CA ASP A 189 21.09 18.11 -0.53
C ASP A 189 20.20 19.00 0.34
N PHE A 190 20.27 18.85 1.65
CA PHE A 190 19.50 19.60 2.63
C PHE A 190 20.39 20.58 3.40
N ASP A 191 19.99 21.85 3.40
CA ASP A 191 20.43 22.84 4.38
C ASP A 191 19.38 22.89 5.50
N LEU A 192 19.63 22.12 6.56
CA LEU A 192 18.68 22.01 7.69
C LEU A 192 18.58 23.30 8.50
N GLU A 193 19.64 24.12 8.54
CA GLU A 193 19.68 25.38 9.27
C GLU A 193 18.80 26.43 8.58
N ASN A 194 18.98 26.60 7.28
CA ASN A 194 18.24 27.60 6.50
C ASN A 194 16.91 27.06 5.94
N ARG A 195 16.57 25.79 6.18
CA ARG A 195 15.37 25.14 5.64
C ARG A 195 15.31 25.27 4.11
N GLN A 196 16.38 24.87 3.43
CA GLN A 196 16.45 24.82 1.98
C GLN A 196 16.89 23.43 1.52
N TYR A 197 16.52 23.06 0.32
CA TYR A 197 16.97 21.82 -0.29
C TYR A 197 17.02 21.93 -1.80
N SER A 198 17.80 21.07 -2.42
CA SER A 198 17.75 20.76 -3.84
C SER A 198 17.61 19.25 -4.03
N ALA A 199 16.88 18.85 -5.08
CA ALA A 199 16.65 17.45 -5.39
C ALA A 199 17.02 17.17 -6.85
N ASP A 200 17.79 16.12 -7.07
CA ASP A 200 18.06 15.61 -8.42
C ASP A 200 16.79 14.96 -8.99
N PHE A 201 16.47 15.24 -10.27
CA PHE A 201 15.17 14.85 -10.83
C PHE A 201 14.99 13.34 -10.95
N LEU A 202 15.99 12.55 -11.39
CA LEU A 202 15.86 11.09 -11.61
C LEU A 202 16.91 10.27 -10.84
N ARG A 203 17.56 10.83 -9.82
CA ARG A 203 18.54 10.08 -9.03
C ARG A 203 17.90 9.52 -7.76
N TYR A 204 18.27 8.28 -7.49
CA TYR A 204 17.86 7.55 -6.28
C TYR A 204 18.74 7.98 -5.09
N GLY A 205 18.10 8.28 -3.98
CA GLY A 205 18.71 8.47 -2.67
C GLY A 205 18.74 7.18 -1.86
N ASP A 206 18.54 7.28 -0.55
CA ASP A 206 18.57 6.15 0.35
C ASP A 206 17.37 5.23 0.15
N LYS A 207 17.60 3.93 0.33
CA LYS A 207 16.59 2.90 0.15
C LYS A 207 15.58 2.92 1.31
N TYR A 208 14.30 3.05 0.98
CA TYR A 208 13.20 3.01 1.93
C TYR A 208 12.63 1.60 2.09
N TYR A 209 12.27 0.97 0.96
CA TYR A 209 11.50 -0.26 0.97
C TYR A 209 11.78 -1.12 -0.26
N THR A 210 11.69 -2.44 -0.09
CA THR A 210 11.63 -3.39 -1.22
C THR A 210 10.69 -4.51 -0.84
N ASP A 211 9.89 -4.97 -1.79
CA ASP A 211 9.05 -6.16 -1.70
C ASP A 211 9.29 -7.00 -2.95
N VAL A 212 9.69 -8.24 -2.75
CA VAL A 212 9.83 -9.24 -3.82
C VAL A 212 8.94 -10.41 -3.46
N ASN A 213 8.05 -10.80 -4.34
CA ASN A 213 7.16 -11.91 -4.02
C ASN A 213 6.88 -12.84 -5.21
N LEU A 214 6.61 -14.08 -4.84
CA LEU A 214 6.16 -15.15 -5.74
C LEU A 214 4.83 -15.68 -5.22
N LYS A 215 3.90 -15.88 -6.12
CA LYS A 215 2.61 -16.52 -5.86
C LYS A 215 2.41 -17.67 -6.82
N LEU A 216 2.07 -18.83 -6.30
CA LEU A 216 1.68 -20.01 -7.06
C LEU A 216 0.25 -20.38 -6.69
N ASN A 217 -0.63 -20.40 -7.68
CA ASN A 217 -2.02 -20.82 -7.52
C ASN A 217 -2.28 -22.08 -8.35
N ASN A 218 -2.90 -23.10 -7.74
CA ASN A 218 -3.29 -24.35 -8.39
C ASN A 218 -4.75 -24.69 -8.06
N GLU A 219 -5.51 -25.13 -9.05
CA GLU A 219 -6.80 -25.77 -8.90
C GLU A 219 -6.62 -27.28 -9.11
N TRP A 220 -6.53 -28.05 -8.00
CA TRP A 220 -6.26 -29.49 -8.04
C TRP A 220 -7.47 -30.29 -8.56
N THR A 221 -8.63 -29.85 -8.15
CA THR A 221 -9.95 -30.37 -8.58
C THR A 221 -10.94 -29.20 -8.61
N ASP A 222 -12.18 -29.45 -9.03
CA ASP A 222 -13.25 -28.44 -8.95
C ASP A 222 -13.61 -28.06 -7.49
N GLN A 223 -13.17 -28.85 -6.51
CA GLN A 223 -13.40 -28.62 -5.09
C GLN A 223 -12.19 -28.07 -4.35
N TRP A 224 -10.95 -28.39 -4.78
CA TRP A 224 -9.73 -28.06 -4.07
C TRP A 224 -8.87 -27.09 -4.85
N SER A 225 -8.51 -25.99 -4.22
CA SER A 225 -7.46 -25.09 -4.72
C SER A 225 -6.48 -24.71 -3.62
N THR A 226 -5.25 -24.41 -4.02
CA THR A 226 -4.21 -23.94 -3.11
C THR A 226 -3.53 -22.70 -3.66
N THR A 227 -3.14 -21.81 -2.76
CA THR A 227 -2.28 -20.67 -3.08
C THR A 227 -1.09 -20.68 -2.14
N LEU A 228 0.11 -20.64 -2.72
CA LEU A 228 1.36 -20.51 -1.98
C LEU A 228 1.95 -19.13 -2.25
N TYR A 229 2.46 -18.52 -1.20
CA TYR A 229 3.18 -17.24 -1.25
C TYR A 229 4.56 -17.36 -0.63
N TRP A 230 5.52 -16.73 -1.27
CA TRP A 230 6.79 -16.36 -0.68
C TRP A 230 7.00 -14.86 -0.89
N ILE A 231 7.32 -14.14 0.19
CA ILE A 231 7.49 -12.69 0.20
C ILE A 231 8.78 -12.37 0.93
N ASN A 232 9.63 -11.55 0.33
CA ASN A 232 10.80 -10.98 0.96
C ASN A 232 10.66 -9.46 1.01
N GLN A 233 10.78 -8.88 2.20
CA GLN A 233 10.66 -7.44 2.38
C GLN A 233 11.94 -6.87 3.03
N TYR A 234 12.32 -5.69 2.58
CA TYR A 234 13.26 -4.80 3.24
C TYR A 234 12.53 -3.53 3.66
N TYR A 235 12.69 -3.10 4.88
CA TYR A 235 12.05 -1.92 5.45
C TYR A 235 13.06 -1.09 6.27
N ASN A 236 13.21 0.19 5.94
CA ASN A 236 14.13 1.09 6.62
C ASN A 236 13.37 1.86 7.72
N MET A 237 13.44 1.37 8.96
CA MET A 237 12.75 1.98 10.11
C MET A 237 13.31 3.36 10.45
N GLU A 238 14.61 3.58 10.25
CA GLU A 238 15.26 4.85 10.55
C GLU A 238 14.70 5.98 9.69
N LEU A 239 14.55 5.73 8.40
CA LEU A 239 14.04 6.73 7.47
C LEU A 239 12.51 6.83 7.46
N LEU A 240 11.79 5.76 7.75
CA LEU A 240 10.33 5.72 7.62
C LEU A 240 9.58 6.01 8.93
N GLU A 241 10.12 5.58 10.06
CA GLU A 241 9.45 5.67 11.37
C GLU A 241 10.23 6.48 12.42
N ALA A 242 11.38 7.07 12.05
CA ALA A 242 12.30 7.72 12.98
C ALA A 242 12.72 6.78 14.16
N SER A 243 12.79 5.49 13.86
CA SER A 243 13.27 4.43 14.76
C SER A 243 14.67 3.98 14.34
N THR A 244 15.27 3.03 15.00
CA THR A 244 16.64 2.60 14.70
C THR A 244 16.67 1.35 13.81
N GLY A 245 17.54 1.37 12.80
CA GLY A 245 17.89 0.22 12.00
C GLY A 245 16.99 -0.07 10.81
N THR A 246 17.24 -1.24 10.24
CA THR A 246 16.53 -1.76 9.07
C THR A 246 16.00 -3.17 9.39
N VAL A 247 14.94 -3.57 8.70
CA VAL A 247 14.33 -4.89 8.86
C VAL A 247 14.34 -5.63 7.54
N SER A 248 14.77 -6.89 7.58
CA SER A 248 14.66 -7.82 6.45
C SER A 248 13.81 -9.02 6.87
N THR A 249 12.73 -9.28 6.14
CA THR A 249 11.82 -10.39 6.45
C THR A 249 11.72 -11.38 5.30
N ASN A 250 11.47 -12.63 5.64
CA ASN A 250 10.97 -13.64 4.72
C ASN A 250 9.63 -14.14 5.26
N ILE A 251 8.61 -14.14 4.42
CA ILE A 251 7.27 -14.57 4.79
C ILE A 251 6.84 -15.67 3.83
N THR A 252 6.30 -16.76 4.38
CA THR A 252 5.61 -17.77 3.58
C THR A 252 4.18 -17.89 4.04
N SER A 253 3.28 -18.16 3.10
CA SER A 253 1.88 -18.46 3.40
C SER A 253 1.39 -19.59 2.50
N ALA A 254 0.61 -20.48 3.08
CA ALA A 254 -0.11 -21.52 2.36
C ALA A 254 -1.61 -21.37 2.66
N GLU A 255 -2.40 -21.27 1.61
CA GLU A 255 -3.84 -21.12 1.67
C GLU A 255 -4.52 -22.27 0.91
N ILE A 256 -5.53 -22.87 1.50
CA ILE A 256 -6.33 -23.95 0.94
C ILE A 256 -7.78 -23.49 0.92
N PHE A 257 -8.44 -23.63 -0.22
CA PHE A 257 -9.87 -23.54 -0.39
C PHE A 257 -10.45 -24.91 -0.65
N TYR A 258 -11.54 -25.25 0.05
CA TYR A 258 -12.29 -26.46 -0.17
C TYR A 258 -13.77 -26.14 -0.33
N THR A 259 -14.29 -26.35 -1.53
CA THR A 259 -15.72 -26.23 -1.85
C THR A 259 -16.44 -27.52 -1.50
N VAL A 260 -17.14 -27.54 -0.35
CA VAL A 260 -17.89 -28.70 0.12
C VAL A 260 -19.06 -28.99 -0.83
N ASN A 261 -19.74 -27.94 -1.26
CA ASN A 261 -20.81 -27.94 -2.27
C ASN A 261 -21.05 -26.49 -2.74
N ASP A 262 -21.98 -26.30 -3.68
CA ASP A 262 -22.31 -24.99 -4.27
C ASP A 262 -22.66 -23.86 -3.28
N LYS A 263 -22.90 -24.18 -2.02
CA LYS A 263 -23.33 -23.22 -0.98
C LYS A 263 -22.36 -23.10 0.17
N ASN A 264 -21.38 -24.00 0.26
CA ASN A 264 -20.51 -24.11 1.42
C ASN A 264 -19.05 -24.23 1.00
N GLU A 265 -18.19 -23.43 1.59
CA GLU A 265 -16.75 -23.34 1.32
C GLU A 265 -15.97 -23.18 2.62
N ILE A 266 -14.85 -23.83 2.73
CA ILE A 266 -13.88 -23.70 3.82
C ILE A 266 -12.60 -23.08 3.25
N ARG A 267 -12.04 -22.09 3.94
CA ARG A 267 -10.74 -21.51 3.69
C ARG A 267 -9.87 -21.70 4.91
N VAL A 268 -8.65 -22.22 4.71
CA VAL A 268 -7.65 -22.36 5.75
C VAL A 268 -6.37 -21.71 5.26
N GLN A 269 -5.75 -20.90 6.09
CA GLN A 269 -4.47 -20.23 5.78
C GLN A 269 -3.52 -20.38 6.96
N ALA A 270 -2.25 -20.68 6.68
CA ALA A 270 -1.17 -20.69 7.64
C ALA A 270 -0.03 -19.81 7.12
N GLU A 271 0.57 -19.03 8.00
CA GLU A 271 1.58 -18.04 7.67
C GLU A 271 2.75 -18.10 8.65
N HIS A 272 3.95 -17.80 8.16
CA HIS A 272 5.13 -17.63 9.01
C HIS A 272 6.02 -16.51 8.48
N LEU A 273 6.49 -15.63 9.38
CA LEU A 273 7.44 -14.57 9.12
C LEU A 273 8.73 -14.84 9.92
N TRP A 274 9.85 -14.86 9.20
CA TRP A 274 11.19 -14.96 9.75
C TRP A 274 11.92 -13.63 9.63
N THR A 275 12.48 -13.17 10.72
CA THR A 275 13.42 -12.05 10.77
C THR A 275 14.29 -12.14 12.01
N ARG A 276 15.51 -11.59 11.94
CA ARG A 276 16.39 -11.40 13.10
C ARG A 276 16.30 -10.00 13.68
N ASP A 277 15.53 -9.12 13.03
CA ASP A 277 15.45 -7.70 13.29
C ASP A 277 14.17 -7.38 14.08
N ASP A 278 14.13 -6.22 14.75
CA ASP A 278 12.98 -5.63 15.46
C ASP A 278 12.16 -6.66 16.25
N LYS A 279 10.93 -6.94 15.83
CA LYS A 279 9.97 -7.81 16.54
C LYS A 279 10.20 -9.30 16.37
N LYS A 280 11.25 -9.70 15.64
CA LYS A 280 11.59 -11.10 15.37
C LYS A 280 10.46 -11.89 14.69
N ASN A 281 10.37 -13.18 14.96
CA ASN A 281 9.52 -14.13 14.24
C ASN A 281 8.05 -14.08 14.65
N TRP A 282 7.18 -14.35 13.67
CA TRP A 282 5.73 -14.42 13.84
C TRP A 282 5.16 -15.67 13.18
N VAL A 283 4.04 -16.14 13.72
CA VAL A 283 3.19 -17.16 13.10
C VAL A 283 1.77 -16.61 13.02
N GLY A 284 1.05 -16.97 11.97
CA GLY A 284 -0.34 -16.58 11.75
C GLY A 284 -1.18 -17.70 11.16
N GLY A 285 -2.48 -17.61 11.33
CA GLY A 285 -3.43 -18.54 10.74
C GLY A 285 -4.85 -17.99 10.68
N LEU A 286 -5.62 -18.50 9.72
CA LEU A 286 -7.02 -18.17 9.49
C LEU A 286 -7.78 -19.44 9.16
N ILE A 287 -8.98 -19.58 9.75
CA ILE A 287 -10.00 -20.53 9.32
C ILE A 287 -11.28 -19.75 9.06
N GLU A 288 -11.85 -19.91 7.89
CA GLU A 288 -13.11 -19.29 7.49
C GLU A 288 -14.06 -20.34 6.91
N TYR A 289 -15.31 -20.28 7.30
CA TYR A 289 -16.38 -21.12 6.76
C TYR A 289 -17.50 -20.25 6.23
N ASN A 290 -17.70 -20.33 4.92
CA ASN A 290 -18.79 -19.69 4.20
C ASN A 290 -19.91 -20.68 4.00
N PHE A 291 -21.16 -20.35 4.38
CA PHE A 291 -22.29 -21.26 4.25
C PHE A 291 -23.57 -20.58 3.79
N LEU A 292 -24.40 -21.34 3.11
CA LEU A 292 -25.67 -20.89 2.53
C LEU A 292 -25.54 -19.68 1.59
N ARG A 293 -24.33 -19.38 1.08
CA ARG A 293 -24.01 -18.18 0.28
C ARG A 293 -24.33 -16.83 0.97
N LYS A 294 -24.72 -16.84 2.23
CA LYS A 294 -25.16 -15.65 2.98
C LYS A 294 -24.35 -15.40 4.24
N PHE A 295 -23.80 -16.43 4.82
CA PHE A 295 -23.10 -16.36 6.09
C PHE A 295 -21.63 -16.69 5.91
N SER A 296 -20.79 -16.01 6.65
CA SER A 296 -19.39 -16.34 6.86
C SER A 296 -19.09 -16.26 8.35
N ILE A 297 -18.34 -17.22 8.86
CA ILE A 297 -17.74 -17.19 10.19
C ILE A 297 -16.25 -17.43 10.05
N TYR A 298 -15.45 -16.75 10.87
CA TYR A 298 -14.01 -16.91 10.82
C TYR A 298 -13.35 -16.75 12.18
N VAL A 299 -12.17 -17.34 12.30
CA VAL A 299 -11.22 -17.11 13.37
C VAL A 299 -9.83 -16.94 12.75
N ASN A 300 -9.10 -15.91 13.20
CA ASN A 300 -7.70 -15.77 12.87
C ASN A 300 -6.90 -15.38 14.11
N ASP A 301 -5.60 -15.68 14.08
CA ASP A 301 -4.65 -15.26 15.09
C ASP A 301 -3.30 -14.97 14.45
N GLN A 302 -2.59 -13.99 15.00
CA GLN A 302 -1.21 -13.67 14.71
C GLN A 302 -0.45 -13.59 16.03
N TYR A 303 0.63 -14.35 16.14
CA TYR A 303 1.40 -14.46 17.37
C TYR A 303 2.87 -14.10 17.15
N ASN A 304 3.34 -13.09 17.89
CA ASN A 304 4.73 -12.67 17.87
C ASN A 304 5.56 -13.50 18.87
N TYR A 305 5.82 -14.76 18.57
CA TYR A 305 6.50 -15.66 19.47
C TYR A 305 8.00 -15.39 19.62
N GLY A 306 8.62 -14.76 18.62
CA GLY A 306 10.05 -14.52 18.55
C GLY A 306 10.54 -13.25 19.22
N ASN A 307 9.65 -12.38 19.72
CA ASN A 307 10.03 -11.11 20.33
C ASN A 307 10.97 -11.31 21.54
N ASP A 308 12.04 -10.52 21.62
CA ASP A 308 13.00 -10.60 22.72
C ASP A 308 12.34 -10.18 24.05
N ASN A 309 11.42 -9.21 24.01
CA ASN A 309 10.59 -8.83 25.17
C ASN A 309 9.40 -9.79 25.31
N SER A 310 9.40 -10.61 26.34
CA SER A 310 8.32 -11.57 26.62
C SER A 310 6.93 -10.91 26.79
N LEU A 311 6.86 -9.66 27.24
CA LEU A 311 5.61 -8.90 27.39
C LEU A 311 5.00 -8.48 26.05
N GLU A 312 5.81 -8.47 24.98
CA GLU A 312 5.36 -8.18 23.61
C GLU A 312 5.07 -9.45 22.80
N ARG A 313 5.24 -10.64 23.37
CA ARG A 313 4.79 -11.91 22.79
C ARG A 313 3.29 -12.03 22.93
N ILE A 314 2.56 -11.35 22.05
CA ILE A 314 1.12 -11.12 22.15
C ILE A 314 0.41 -11.84 21.01
N HIS A 315 -0.73 -12.47 21.34
CA HIS A 315 -1.71 -12.94 20.38
C HIS A 315 -2.63 -11.81 19.93
N TYR A 316 -2.77 -11.65 18.63
CA TYR A 316 -3.69 -10.75 17.98
C TYR A 316 -4.81 -11.56 17.32
N TYR A 317 -5.66 -12.12 18.18
CA TYR A 317 -6.77 -12.96 17.78
C TYR A 317 -7.96 -12.13 17.32
N ASN A 318 -8.74 -12.70 16.41
CA ASN A 318 -9.95 -12.09 15.91
C ASN A 318 -10.91 -13.20 15.47
N PHE A 319 -12.16 -13.14 15.91
CA PHE A 319 -13.22 -14.02 15.47
C PHE A 319 -14.49 -13.23 15.21
N GLY A 320 -15.25 -13.67 14.21
CA GLY A 320 -16.42 -12.94 13.83
C GLY A 320 -17.26 -13.65 12.78
N GLY A 321 -18.27 -12.94 12.35
CA GLY A 321 -19.13 -13.42 11.29
C GLY A 321 -19.75 -12.29 10.49
N THR A 322 -20.19 -12.65 9.29
CA THR A 322 -20.94 -11.75 8.42
C THR A 322 -22.22 -12.42 7.94
N PHE A 323 -23.25 -11.61 7.82
CA PHE A 323 -24.50 -11.98 7.16
C PHE A 323 -24.74 -11.03 5.99
N ARG A 324 -24.96 -11.58 4.81
CA ARG A 324 -25.26 -10.82 3.59
C ARG A 324 -26.60 -11.24 3.02
N GLN A 325 -27.46 -10.27 2.82
CA GLN A 325 -28.73 -10.50 2.15
C GLN A 325 -29.07 -9.32 1.24
N ARG A 326 -29.20 -9.60 -0.07
CA ARG A 326 -29.48 -8.59 -1.10
C ARG A 326 -28.48 -7.42 -1.01
N LYS A 327 -28.96 -6.23 -0.67
CA LYS A 327 -28.21 -4.97 -0.55
C LYS A 327 -27.69 -4.69 0.87
N THR A 328 -27.84 -5.63 1.81
CA THR A 328 -27.41 -5.43 3.20
C THR A 328 -26.31 -6.43 3.56
N LYS A 329 -25.23 -5.90 4.15
CA LYS A 329 -24.20 -6.72 4.81
C LYS A 329 -24.11 -6.29 6.28
N PHE A 330 -24.31 -7.23 7.17
CA PHE A 330 -24.10 -7.07 8.61
C PHE A 330 -22.87 -7.87 9.04
N SER A 331 -22.01 -7.30 9.87
CA SER A 331 -20.84 -7.99 10.41
C SER A 331 -20.67 -7.70 11.90
N ILE A 332 -20.27 -8.75 12.61
CA ILE A 332 -19.93 -8.73 14.03
C ILE A 332 -18.54 -9.34 14.19
N ASN A 333 -17.72 -8.74 15.01
CA ASN A 333 -16.35 -9.13 15.20
C ASN A 333 -15.90 -8.81 16.62
N TYR A 334 -15.20 -9.74 17.26
CA TYR A 334 -14.51 -9.51 18.53
C TYR A 334 -13.04 -9.91 18.38
N GLY A 335 -12.15 -9.04 18.82
CA GLY A 335 -10.74 -9.33 18.69
C GLY A 335 -9.82 -8.28 19.28
N ARG A 336 -8.53 -8.60 19.22
CA ARG A 336 -7.42 -7.74 19.60
C ARG A 336 -6.69 -7.29 18.34
N GLN A 337 -6.83 -6.01 18.01
CA GLN A 337 -6.17 -5.40 16.86
C GLN A 337 -4.79 -4.90 17.24
N ARG A 338 -3.79 -5.22 16.42
CA ARG A 338 -2.46 -4.62 16.48
C ARG A 338 -2.55 -3.14 16.06
N GLY A 339 -1.96 -2.26 16.85
CA GLY A 339 -1.77 -0.87 16.43
C GLY A 339 -0.70 -0.76 15.34
N GLY A 340 -0.72 0.35 14.62
CA GLY A 340 0.26 0.66 13.58
C GLY A 340 -0.35 1.03 12.26
N LEU A 341 0.47 1.07 11.21
CA LEU A 341 0.03 1.41 9.86
C LEU A 341 -0.73 0.24 9.23
N ILE A 342 -1.90 0.51 8.68
CA ILE A 342 -2.70 -0.44 7.90
C ILE A 342 -3.03 0.19 6.55
N CYS A 343 -2.81 -0.56 5.48
CA CYS A 343 -3.14 -0.14 4.11
C CYS A 343 -4.28 -1.00 3.56
N VAL A 344 -5.30 -0.35 3.01
CA VAL A 344 -6.43 -0.99 2.34
C VAL A 344 -6.72 -0.22 1.04
N GLY A 345 -6.73 -0.93 -0.10
CA GLY A 345 -6.96 -0.33 -1.42
C GLY A 345 -5.93 0.73 -1.80
N GLY A 346 -4.66 0.60 -1.33
CA GLY A 346 -3.59 1.56 -1.58
C GLY A 346 -3.60 2.79 -0.67
N VAL A 347 -4.59 2.91 0.23
CA VAL A 347 -4.66 3.99 1.24
C VAL A 347 -4.17 3.46 2.57
N CYS A 348 -3.19 4.14 3.15
CA CYS A 348 -2.59 3.79 4.43
C CYS A 348 -3.04 4.76 5.53
N ARG A 349 -3.33 4.21 6.70
CA ARG A 349 -3.67 4.99 7.90
C ARG A 349 -3.16 4.31 9.16
N PHE A 350 -2.79 5.09 10.15
CA PHE A 350 -2.50 4.57 11.48
C PHE A 350 -3.80 4.20 12.20
N VAL A 351 -3.77 3.06 12.87
CA VAL A 351 -4.85 2.61 13.75
C VAL A 351 -4.31 2.37 15.16
N PRO A 352 -5.06 2.70 16.21
CA PRO A 352 -4.63 2.41 17.59
C PRO A 352 -4.72 0.92 17.90
N LYS A 353 -3.92 0.47 18.88
CA LYS A 353 -4.15 -0.82 19.54
C LYS A 353 -5.58 -0.81 20.11
N SER A 354 -6.34 -1.84 19.84
CA SER A 354 -7.70 -1.98 20.38
C SER A 354 -8.01 -3.43 20.73
N ASN A 355 -8.93 -3.62 21.67
CA ASN A 355 -9.49 -4.92 22.02
C ASN A 355 -10.97 -4.75 22.33
N GLY A 356 -11.84 -5.46 21.63
CA GLY A 356 -13.27 -5.32 21.84
C GLY A 356 -14.14 -5.81 20.70
N LEU A 357 -15.40 -5.43 20.80
CA LEU A 357 -16.46 -5.77 19.86
C LEU A 357 -16.60 -4.67 18.79
N THR A 358 -16.68 -5.10 17.55
CA THR A 358 -16.98 -4.21 16.41
C THR A 358 -18.25 -4.69 15.72
N LEU A 359 -19.17 -3.78 15.49
CA LEU A 359 -20.39 -4.01 14.70
C LEU A 359 -20.33 -3.09 13.47
N ALA A 360 -20.62 -3.65 12.30
CA ALA A 360 -20.72 -2.86 11.07
C ALA A 360 -21.92 -3.28 10.24
N MET A 361 -22.60 -2.30 9.66
CA MET A 361 -23.71 -2.49 8.75
C MET A 361 -23.47 -1.68 7.48
N ASN A 362 -23.50 -2.34 6.33
CA ASN A 362 -23.38 -1.69 5.03
C ASN A 362 -24.71 -1.86 4.28
N LEU A 363 -25.27 -0.75 3.84
CA LEU A 363 -26.47 -0.69 3.00
C LEU A 363 -26.06 -0.18 1.63
N TYR A 364 -26.36 -0.94 0.58
CA TYR A 364 -26.16 -0.51 -0.81
C TYR A 364 -27.50 -0.04 -1.36
N LEU A 365 -27.61 1.24 -1.65
CA LEU A 365 -28.82 1.88 -2.19
C LEU A 365 -29.04 1.59 -3.67
#